data_d3f793ed58de137e299b71e2d8015edf
#
_entry.id   d3f793ed58de137e299b71e2d8015edf
#
_cell.length_a   1.000
_cell.length_b   1.000
_cell.length_c   1.000
_cell.angle_alpha   90.00
_cell.angle_beta   90.00
_cell.angle_gamma   90.00
#
_symmetry.space_group_name_H-M   'P 1'
#
loop_
_entity.id
_entity.type
_entity.pdbx_description
1 polymer ?
#
loop_
_entity_poly.entity_id
_entity_poly.type
_entity_poly.pdbx_seq_one_letter_code
_entity_poly.pdbx_strand_id
1 'polypeptide(L)'
;MNYMFSFIKKYLDYNERQLAATSGTIAKINNLENEAHKLKDRDFPKETEKLKDLILSGKKILDDILPWSYALVREAARRSLNQRHYDVQMIAAIGLHHGKIVEQKTGEGKTLTATAALYLNALEGKG
;
A
#
# COMPACT_ATOMS: atom_id res chain seq x y z
N MET A 1 14.09 -9.89 -9.58
CA MET A 1 13.55 -10.33 -8.28
C MET A 1 14.56 -10.26 -7.16
N ASN A 2 15.76 -10.74 -7.37
CA ASN A 2 16.77 -10.75 -6.31
C ASN A 2 17.16 -9.36 -5.81
N TYR A 3 17.13 -8.35 -6.67
CA TYR A 3 17.49 -7.00 -6.29
C TYR A 3 16.51 -6.38 -5.32
N MET A 4 15.22 -6.51 -5.61
CA MET A 4 14.18 -5.98 -4.73
C MET A 4 14.21 -6.70 -3.38
N PHE A 5 14.35 -8.02 -3.40
CA PHE A 5 14.40 -8.81 -2.18
C PHE A 5 15.60 -8.44 -1.32
N SER A 6 16.77 -8.29 -1.94
CA SER A 6 18.01 -7.87 -1.28
C SER A 6 17.90 -6.48 -0.67
N PHE A 7 17.30 -5.55 -1.40
CA PHE A 7 17.08 -4.19 -0.93
C PHE A 7 16.14 -4.16 0.28
N ILE A 8 15.03 -4.89 0.18
CA ILE A 8 14.05 -4.96 1.28
C ILE A 8 14.67 -5.59 2.51
N LYS A 9 15.47 -6.62 2.33
CA LYS A 9 16.19 -7.25 3.44
C LYS A 9 17.11 -6.25 4.14
N LYS A 10 17.88 -5.47 3.38
CA LYS A 10 18.75 -4.44 3.96
C LYS A 10 17.96 -3.40 4.73
N TYR A 11 16.84 -2.96 4.17
CA TYR A 11 15.97 -2.01 4.82
C TYR A 11 15.44 -2.57 6.15
N LEU A 12 14.99 -3.81 6.14
CA LEU A 12 14.46 -4.47 7.32
C LEU A 12 15.54 -4.74 8.37
N ASP A 13 16.73 -5.16 7.94
CA ASP A 13 17.86 -5.40 8.83
C ASP A 13 18.31 -4.10 9.52
N TYR A 14 18.21 -3.00 8.82
CA TYR A 14 18.58 -1.70 9.34
C TYR A 14 17.58 -1.17 10.38
N ASN A 15 16.31 -1.56 10.28
CA ASN A 15 15.23 -1.06 11.13
C ASN A 15 14.41 -2.19 11.74
N GLU A 16 15.02 -2.93 12.67
CA GLU A 16 14.33 -4.07 13.32
C GLU A 16 12.98 -3.71 13.93
N ARG A 17 12.87 -2.53 14.54
CA ARG A 17 11.62 -2.08 15.15
C ARG A 17 10.53 -1.90 14.08
N GLN A 18 10.92 -1.40 12.92
CA GLN A 18 10.00 -1.19 11.81
C GLN A 18 9.64 -2.52 11.15
N LEU A 19 10.50 -3.53 11.26
CA LEU A 19 10.21 -4.85 10.72
C LEU A 19 8.94 -5.43 11.35
N ALA A 20 8.84 -5.41 12.67
CA ALA A 20 7.67 -5.94 13.37
C ALA A 20 6.40 -5.19 12.97
N ALA A 21 6.48 -3.85 12.94
CA ALA A 21 5.34 -3.02 12.54
C ALA A 21 4.95 -3.27 11.09
N THR A 22 5.94 -3.39 10.19
CA THR A 22 5.69 -3.65 8.77
C THR A 22 5.07 -5.02 8.56
N SER A 23 5.56 -6.03 9.25
CA SER A 23 4.98 -7.39 9.18
C SER A 23 3.53 -7.39 9.65
N GLY A 24 3.22 -6.67 10.71
CA GLY A 24 1.86 -6.53 11.20
C GLY A 24 0.95 -5.84 10.19
N THR A 25 1.45 -4.80 9.55
CA THR A 25 0.70 -4.07 8.52
C THR A 25 0.46 -4.96 7.30
N ILE A 26 1.45 -5.72 6.86
CA ILE A 26 1.30 -6.64 5.74
C ILE A 26 0.25 -7.71 6.06
N ALA A 27 0.27 -8.24 7.28
CA ALA A 27 -0.75 -9.21 7.69
C ALA A 27 -2.16 -8.61 7.62
N LYS A 28 -2.32 -7.36 8.05
CA LYS A 28 -3.62 -6.67 7.96
C LYS A 28 -4.06 -6.49 6.51
N ILE A 29 -3.15 -6.08 5.63
CA ILE A 29 -3.45 -5.93 4.21
C ILE A 29 -3.90 -7.27 3.62
N ASN A 30 -3.17 -8.34 3.91
CA ASN A 30 -3.51 -9.67 3.41
C ASN A 30 -4.85 -10.18 3.95
N ASN A 31 -5.14 -9.89 5.22
CA ASN A 31 -6.41 -10.29 5.82
C ASN A 31 -7.61 -9.55 5.22
N LEU A 32 -7.39 -8.36 4.67
CA LEU A 32 -8.43 -7.56 4.03
C LEU A 32 -8.61 -7.88 2.55
N GLU A 33 -7.72 -8.68 1.98
CA GLU A 33 -7.75 -8.98 0.55
C GLU A 33 -9.08 -9.60 0.11
N ASN A 34 -9.62 -10.52 0.89
CA ASN A 34 -10.90 -11.16 0.57
C ASN A 34 -12.07 -10.17 0.56
N GLU A 35 -12.06 -9.21 1.48
CA GLU A 35 -13.10 -8.18 1.51
C GLU A 35 -13.03 -7.30 0.27
N ALA A 36 -11.82 -6.89 -0.11
CA ALA A 36 -11.63 -6.10 -1.32
C ALA A 36 -12.06 -6.89 -2.57
N HIS A 37 -11.79 -8.19 -2.58
CA HIS A 37 -12.17 -9.09 -3.68
C HIS A 37 -13.68 -9.15 -3.90
N LYS A 38 -14.47 -8.99 -2.85
CA LYS A 38 -15.93 -9.06 -2.91
C LYS A 38 -16.56 -7.77 -3.42
N LEU A 39 -15.82 -6.69 -3.48
CA LEU A 39 -16.35 -5.40 -3.94
C LEU A 39 -16.65 -5.46 -5.43
N LYS A 40 -17.71 -4.76 -5.83
CA LYS A 40 -18.01 -4.51 -7.23
C LYS A 40 -17.20 -3.30 -7.68
N ASP A 41 -16.92 -3.20 -8.98
CA ASP A 41 -16.16 -2.06 -9.50
C ASP A 41 -16.73 -0.72 -9.05
N ARG A 42 -18.07 -0.60 -9.03
CA ARG A 42 -18.75 0.62 -8.62
C ARG A 42 -18.58 0.98 -7.15
N ASP A 43 -18.11 0.03 -6.33
CA ASP A 43 -17.93 0.24 -4.90
C ASP A 43 -16.61 0.95 -4.59
N PHE A 44 -15.63 0.86 -5.49
CA PHE A 44 -14.30 1.46 -5.24
C PHE A 44 -14.36 2.98 -5.06
N PRO A 45 -15.06 3.75 -5.91
CA PRO A 45 -15.18 5.19 -5.65
C PRO A 45 -15.85 5.50 -4.31
N LYS A 46 -16.83 4.70 -3.91
CA LYS A 46 -17.51 4.87 -2.63
C LYS A 46 -16.57 4.64 -1.46
N GLU A 47 -15.75 3.59 -1.54
CA GLU A 47 -14.74 3.31 -0.51
C GLU A 47 -13.73 4.44 -0.42
N THR A 48 -13.30 4.97 -1.56
CA THR A 48 -12.39 6.12 -1.60
C THR A 48 -12.99 7.34 -0.91
N GLU A 49 -14.26 7.64 -1.17
CA GLU A 49 -14.93 8.77 -0.52
C GLU A 49 -15.05 8.57 1.00
N LYS A 50 -15.34 7.36 1.44
CA LYS A 50 -15.37 7.04 2.88
C LYS A 50 -14.01 7.29 3.53
N LEU A 51 -12.93 6.88 2.87
CA LEU A 51 -11.58 7.08 3.39
C LEU A 51 -11.23 8.58 3.44
N LYS A 52 -11.56 9.33 2.39
CA LYS A 52 -11.37 10.77 2.37
C LYS A 52 -12.09 11.43 3.53
N ASP A 53 -13.34 11.07 3.75
CA ASP A 53 -14.14 11.65 4.84
C ASP A 53 -13.52 11.38 6.20
N LEU A 54 -13.00 10.18 6.41
CA LEU A 54 -12.33 9.82 7.67
C LEU A 54 -11.10 10.67 7.92
N ILE A 55 -10.33 10.94 6.88
CA ILE A 55 -9.11 11.75 6.98
C ILE A 55 -9.44 13.23 7.13
N LEU A 56 -10.30 13.77 6.28
CA LEU A 56 -10.62 15.20 6.28
C LEU A 56 -11.37 15.61 7.54
N SER A 57 -12.16 14.72 8.12
CA SER A 57 -12.87 15.00 9.38
C SER A 57 -11.99 14.86 10.63
N GLY A 58 -10.77 14.37 10.46
CA GLY A 58 -9.85 14.15 11.56
C GLY A 58 -10.13 12.92 12.41
N LYS A 59 -11.07 12.06 11.97
CA LYS A 59 -11.40 10.82 12.70
C LYS A 59 -10.30 9.78 12.61
N LYS A 60 -9.56 9.76 11.51
CA LYS A 60 -8.47 8.82 11.27
C LYS A 60 -7.28 9.54 10.65
N ILE A 61 -6.09 9.01 10.89
CA ILE A 61 -4.88 9.44 10.19
C ILE A 61 -4.54 8.43 9.10
N LEU A 62 -3.64 8.80 8.20
CA LEU A 62 -3.29 7.94 7.06
C LEU A 62 -2.82 6.56 7.48
N ASP A 63 -2.03 6.46 8.55
CA ASP A 63 -1.56 5.15 9.03
C ASP A 63 -2.70 4.21 9.42
N ASP A 64 -3.79 4.77 9.93
CA ASP A 64 -4.96 3.98 10.34
C ASP A 64 -5.66 3.33 9.15
N ILE A 65 -5.73 4.04 8.03
CA ILE A 65 -6.45 3.57 6.85
C ILE A 65 -5.55 2.90 5.81
N LEU A 66 -4.24 2.89 6.06
CA LEU A 66 -3.27 2.33 5.12
C LEU A 66 -3.59 0.88 4.74
N PRO A 67 -3.89 -0.03 5.68
CA PRO A 67 -4.14 -1.43 5.29
C PRO A 67 -5.30 -1.58 4.31
N TRP A 68 -6.41 -0.92 4.55
CA TRP A 68 -7.58 -1.01 3.64
C TRP A 68 -7.29 -0.32 2.32
N SER A 69 -6.67 0.85 2.38
CA SER A 69 -6.26 1.60 1.19
C SER A 69 -5.37 0.75 0.27
N TYR A 70 -4.38 0.07 0.83
CA TYR A 70 -3.47 -0.77 0.05
C TYR A 70 -4.17 -2.02 -0.47
N ALA A 71 -5.09 -2.60 0.29
CA ALA A 71 -5.89 -3.73 -0.18
C ALA A 71 -6.76 -3.32 -1.39
N LEU A 72 -7.34 -2.12 -1.34
CA LEU A 72 -8.13 -1.59 -2.46
C LEU A 72 -7.28 -1.40 -3.72
N VAL A 73 -6.09 -0.81 -3.56
CA VAL A 73 -5.18 -0.59 -4.70
C VAL A 73 -4.73 -1.92 -5.30
N ARG A 74 -4.40 -2.88 -4.45
CA ARG A 74 -3.98 -4.21 -4.90
C ARG A 74 -5.06 -4.87 -5.74
N GLU A 75 -6.31 -4.81 -5.29
CA GLU A 75 -7.44 -5.41 -6.00
C GLU A 75 -7.75 -4.66 -7.29
N ALA A 76 -7.70 -3.33 -7.27
CA ALA A 76 -7.92 -2.53 -8.46
C ALA A 76 -6.86 -2.83 -9.54
N ALA A 77 -5.60 -2.97 -9.13
CA ALA A 77 -4.52 -3.30 -10.06
C ALA A 77 -4.71 -4.70 -10.65
N ARG A 78 -5.14 -5.66 -9.83
CA ARG A 78 -5.42 -7.01 -10.29
C ARG A 78 -6.51 -7.01 -11.37
N ARG A 79 -7.57 -6.23 -11.16
CA ARG A 79 -8.69 -6.15 -12.11
C ARG A 79 -8.34 -5.41 -13.39
N SER A 80 -7.65 -4.26 -13.24
CA SER A 80 -7.39 -3.37 -14.38
C SER A 80 -6.18 -3.78 -15.20
N LEU A 81 -5.12 -4.22 -14.51
CA LEU A 81 -3.83 -4.48 -15.14
C LEU A 81 -3.47 -5.96 -15.15
N ASN A 82 -4.30 -6.79 -14.53
CA ASN A 82 -4.01 -8.21 -14.27
C ASN A 82 -2.67 -8.39 -13.55
N GLN A 83 -2.35 -7.44 -12.66
CA GLN A 83 -1.12 -7.44 -11.87
C GLN A 83 -1.46 -7.22 -10.40
N ARG A 84 -1.26 -8.25 -9.59
CA ARG A 84 -1.45 -8.16 -8.15
C ARG A 84 -0.12 -7.79 -7.50
N HIS A 85 -0.14 -6.79 -6.63
CA HIS A 85 1.06 -6.45 -5.85
C HIS A 85 1.53 -7.63 -5.02
N TYR A 86 2.82 -7.92 -5.07
CA TYR A 86 3.44 -8.89 -4.17
C TYR A 86 3.68 -8.24 -2.81
N ASP A 87 3.84 -9.06 -1.77
CA ASP A 87 4.10 -8.55 -0.42
C ASP A 87 5.34 -7.64 -0.38
N VAL A 88 6.40 -7.97 -1.13
CA VAL A 88 7.60 -7.14 -1.18
C VAL A 88 7.31 -5.75 -1.76
N GLN A 89 6.36 -5.66 -2.69
CA GLN A 89 5.94 -4.37 -3.25
C GLN A 89 5.13 -3.58 -2.24
N MET A 90 4.31 -4.25 -1.46
CA MET A 90 3.55 -3.61 -0.38
C MET A 90 4.49 -3.08 0.72
N ILE A 91 5.53 -3.84 1.06
CA ILE A 91 6.56 -3.40 2.01
C ILE A 91 7.24 -2.13 1.49
N ALA A 92 7.62 -2.11 0.22
CA ALA A 92 8.23 -0.94 -0.40
C ALA A 92 7.29 0.26 -0.41
N ALA A 93 6.00 0.02 -0.68
CA ALA A 93 4.99 1.09 -0.66
C ALA A 93 4.79 1.67 0.74
N ILE A 94 4.84 0.85 1.78
CA ILE A 94 4.80 1.31 3.16
C ILE A 94 6.01 2.20 3.44
N GLY A 95 7.19 1.77 2.99
CA GLY A 95 8.41 2.56 3.13
C GLY A 95 8.30 3.92 2.45
N LEU A 96 7.75 3.97 1.24
CA LEU A 96 7.54 5.22 0.52
C LEU A 96 6.59 6.14 1.28
N HIS A 97 5.52 5.60 1.83
CA HIS A 97 4.57 6.38 2.62
C HIS A 97 5.26 7.04 3.82
N HIS A 98 6.18 6.35 4.46
CA HIS A 98 6.91 6.88 5.61
C HIS A 98 8.13 7.72 5.22
N GLY A 99 8.27 8.08 3.93
CA GLY A 99 9.35 8.94 3.48
C GLY A 99 10.70 8.24 3.35
N LYS A 100 10.73 6.92 3.31
CA LYS A 100 11.96 6.18 3.14
C LYS A 100 12.36 6.12 1.68
N ILE A 101 13.66 6.14 1.41
CA ILE A 101 14.17 5.98 0.06
C ILE A 101 14.10 4.51 -0.31
N VAL A 102 13.40 4.22 -1.40
CA VAL A 102 13.24 2.86 -1.89
C VAL A 102 13.87 2.78 -3.28
N GLU A 103 14.89 1.95 -3.44
CA GLU A 103 15.49 1.70 -4.72
C GLU A 103 14.94 0.41 -5.31
N GLN A 104 14.45 0.49 -6.53
CA GLN A 104 14.04 -0.67 -7.31
C GLN A 104 14.72 -0.57 -8.66
N LYS A 105 15.39 -1.62 -9.06
CA LYS A 105 16.15 -1.62 -10.30
C LYS A 105 15.33 -1.93 -11.54
N THR A 106 14.13 -2.46 -11.36
CA THR A 106 13.21 -2.76 -12.45
C THR A 106 12.11 -1.71 -12.50
N GLY A 107 11.87 -1.10 -13.66
CA GLY A 107 10.87 -0.04 -13.81
C GLY A 107 9.45 -0.51 -13.50
N GLU A 108 9.13 -1.75 -13.87
CA GLU A 108 7.78 -2.31 -13.68
C GLU A 108 7.35 -2.35 -12.21
N GLY A 109 8.24 -2.81 -11.34
CA GLY A 109 7.95 -2.88 -9.92
C GLY A 109 7.75 -1.51 -9.29
N LYS A 110 8.48 -0.51 -9.76
CA LYS A 110 8.42 0.87 -9.22
C LYS A 110 7.05 1.50 -9.44
N THR A 111 6.51 1.39 -10.63
CA THR A 111 5.21 2.00 -10.94
C THR A 111 4.12 1.39 -10.07
N LEU A 112 4.08 0.09 -9.98
CA LEU A 112 3.07 -0.61 -9.20
C LEU A 112 3.21 -0.30 -7.71
N THR A 113 4.43 -0.27 -7.19
CA THR A 113 4.71 0.08 -5.80
C THR A 113 4.28 1.51 -5.49
N ALA A 114 4.65 2.45 -6.35
CA ALA A 114 4.34 3.86 -6.13
C ALA A 114 2.85 4.13 -6.13
N THR A 115 2.08 3.39 -6.92
CA THR A 115 0.62 3.58 -7.03
C THR A 115 -0.06 3.51 -5.67
N ALA A 116 0.28 2.54 -4.83
CA ALA A 116 -0.35 2.39 -3.52
C ALA A 116 -0.04 3.57 -2.61
N ALA A 117 1.22 4.00 -2.57
CA ALA A 117 1.63 5.13 -1.74
C ALA A 117 1.00 6.44 -2.23
N LEU A 118 0.95 6.64 -3.54
CA LEU A 118 0.34 7.84 -4.12
C LEU A 118 -1.15 7.91 -3.83
N TYR A 119 -1.85 6.78 -3.97
CA TYR A 119 -3.28 6.73 -3.67
C TYR A 119 -3.55 7.13 -2.21
N LEU A 120 -2.82 6.54 -1.28
CA LEU A 120 -2.98 6.83 0.14
C LEU A 120 -2.76 8.32 0.43
N ASN A 121 -1.69 8.89 -0.07
CA ASN A 121 -1.37 10.30 0.19
C ASN A 121 -2.34 11.26 -0.50
N ALA A 122 -2.88 10.87 -1.65
CA ALA A 122 -3.87 11.69 -2.35
C ALA A 122 -5.17 11.83 -1.55
N LEU A 123 -5.48 10.91 -0.65
CA LEU A 123 -6.69 10.97 0.17
C LEU A 123 -6.71 12.19 1.09
N GLU A 124 -5.54 12.77 1.39
CA GLU A 124 -5.47 14.01 2.16
C GLU A 124 -5.88 15.25 1.36
N GLY A 125 -5.93 15.15 0.04
CA GLY A 125 -6.25 16.29 -0.80
C GLY A 125 -5.14 17.33 -0.92
N LYS A 126 -3.93 16.97 -0.53
CA LYS A 126 -2.79 17.92 -0.55
C LYS A 126 -1.90 17.75 -1.79
N GLY A 127 -2.34 17.00 -2.73
CA GLY A 127 -1.61 16.81 -3.97
C GLY A 127 -0.49 15.82 -3.88
#